data_7ad7583beff61a10da7ddc4827a668c3
#
_entry.id   7ad7583beff61a10da7ddc4827a668c3
#
_cell.length_a   1.000
_cell.length_b   1.000
_cell.length_c   1.000
_cell.angle_alpha   90.00
_cell.angle_beta   90.00
_cell.angle_gamma   90.00
#
_symmetry.space_group_name_H-M   'P 1'
#
loop_
_entity.id
_entity.type
_entity.pdbx_description
1 polymer ?
#
loop_
_entity_poly.entity_id
_entity_poly.type
_entity_poly.pdbx_seq_one_letter_code
_entity_poly.pdbx_strand_id
1 'polypeptide(L)'
;MNIMDETGLRKILSQNMRRFRKRKGLSQEKLAEKMDISTNYLSDIERGKGWVSPFSLVKLANALEIEVFELFRPQEAVSADLLSTVNKCLEDFSSSLRVSFEKSLTDSAQKIRKNPLTSLEGKSI
;
A
#
# COMPACT_ATOMS: atom_id res chain seq x y z
N MET A 1 25.58 -7.84 -13.17
CA MET A 1 24.50 -6.93 -13.59
C MET A 1 23.37 -7.77 -14.17
N ASN A 2 22.23 -7.80 -13.49
CA ASN A 2 21.09 -8.55 -14.01
C ASN A 2 20.38 -7.70 -15.07
N ILE A 3 20.57 -8.09 -16.31
CA ILE A 3 19.82 -7.48 -17.41
C ILE A 3 18.48 -8.20 -17.44
N MET A 4 17.41 -7.44 -17.23
CA MET A 4 16.06 -7.97 -17.33
C MET A 4 15.76 -8.34 -18.77
N ASP A 5 15.30 -9.55 -18.99
CA ASP A 5 14.82 -9.98 -20.29
C ASP A 5 13.29 -9.81 -20.41
N GLU A 6 12.78 -10.10 -21.60
CA GLU A 6 11.35 -9.99 -21.88
C GLU A 6 10.50 -10.88 -20.98
N THR A 7 10.99 -12.09 -20.66
CA THR A 7 10.31 -13.03 -19.78
C THR A 7 10.21 -12.49 -18.35
N GLY A 8 11.31 -11.90 -17.85
CA GLY A 8 11.33 -11.26 -16.54
C GLY A 8 10.37 -10.09 -16.46
N LEU A 9 10.31 -9.27 -17.50
CA LEU A 9 9.39 -8.14 -17.57
C LEU A 9 7.92 -8.58 -17.54
N ARG A 10 7.58 -9.60 -18.33
CA ARG A 10 6.22 -10.16 -18.34
C ARG A 10 5.84 -10.76 -16.99
N LYS A 11 6.79 -11.40 -16.33
CA LYS A 11 6.58 -11.97 -14.98
C LYS A 11 6.25 -10.88 -13.96
N ILE A 12 7.00 -9.78 -13.97
CA ILE A 12 6.75 -8.65 -13.07
C ILE A 12 5.36 -8.07 -13.34
N LEU A 13 5.02 -7.83 -14.59
CA LEU A 13 3.71 -7.30 -14.96
C LEU A 13 2.59 -8.24 -14.50
N SER A 14 2.68 -9.53 -14.77
CA SER A 14 1.65 -10.50 -14.42
C SER A 14 1.45 -10.61 -12.91
N GLN A 15 2.50 -10.62 -12.14
CA GLN A 15 2.44 -10.66 -10.68
C GLN A 15 1.81 -9.40 -10.11
N ASN A 16 2.22 -8.23 -10.60
CA ASN A 16 1.71 -6.96 -10.10
C ASN A 16 0.24 -6.76 -10.46
N MET A 17 -0.16 -7.04 -11.70
CA MET A 17 -1.57 -6.89 -12.08
C MET A 17 -2.48 -7.82 -11.29
N ARG A 18 -2.06 -9.07 -11.05
CA ARG A 18 -2.82 -10.02 -10.23
C ARG A 18 -2.95 -9.53 -8.79
N ARG A 19 -1.87 -9.01 -8.21
CA ARG A 19 -1.86 -8.47 -6.87
C ARG A 19 -2.80 -7.28 -6.72
N PHE A 20 -2.72 -6.31 -7.62
CA PHE A 20 -3.61 -5.13 -7.60
C PHE A 20 -5.07 -5.52 -7.84
N ARG A 21 -5.30 -6.46 -8.76
CA ARG A 21 -6.66 -6.97 -9.02
C ARG A 21 -7.27 -7.59 -7.76
N LYS A 22 -6.55 -8.47 -7.09
CA LYS A 22 -7.00 -9.12 -5.86
C LYS A 22 -7.20 -8.13 -4.72
N ARG A 23 -6.32 -7.14 -4.60
CA ARG A 23 -6.44 -6.08 -3.60
C ARG A 23 -7.74 -5.29 -3.78
N LYS A 24 -8.16 -5.09 -5.00
CA LYS A 24 -9.44 -4.43 -5.30
C LYS A 24 -10.65 -5.36 -5.22
N GLY A 25 -10.45 -6.64 -4.95
CA GLY A 25 -11.52 -7.62 -4.91
C GLY A 25 -12.16 -7.90 -6.27
N LEU A 26 -11.43 -7.68 -7.36
CA LEU A 26 -11.94 -7.90 -8.70
C LEU A 26 -11.64 -9.32 -9.18
N SER A 27 -12.62 -9.96 -9.81
CA SER A 27 -12.40 -11.18 -10.58
C SER A 27 -11.72 -10.83 -11.90
N GLN A 28 -11.16 -11.83 -12.59
CA GLN A 28 -10.63 -11.64 -13.95
C GLN A 28 -11.70 -11.11 -14.90
N GLU A 29 -12.91 -11.65 -14.80
CA GLU A 29 -14.06 -11.21 -15.63
C GLU A 29 -14.39 -9.74 -15.40
N LYS A 30 -14.44 -9.30 -14.14
CA LYS A 30 -14.73 -7.91 -13.80
C LYS A 30 -13.64 -6.96 -14.28
N LEU A 31 -12.39 -7.34 -14.15
CA LEU A 31 -11.29 -6.51 -14.64
C LEU A 31 -11.31 -6.43 -16.18
N ALA A 32 -11.54 -7.57 -16.86
CA ALA A 32 -11.66 -7.60 -18.32
C ALA A 32 -12.81 -6.72 -18.81
N GLU A 33 -13.95 -6.74 -18.12
CA GLU A 33 -15.09 -5.87 -18.41
C GLU A 33 -14.71 -4.39 -18.27
N LYS A 34 -14.03 -4.02 -17.21
CA LYS A 34 -13.56 -2.64 -17.00
C LYS A 34 -12.57 -2.17 -18.06
N MET A 35 -11.77 -3.08 -18.57
CA MET A 35 -10.79 -2.79 -19.61
C MET A 35 -11.37 -2.88 -21.03
N ASP A 36 -12.60 -3.35 -21.17
CA ASP A 36 -13.22 -3.64 -22.47
C ASP A 36 -12.36 -4.59 -23.32
N ILE A 37 -11.95 -5.70 -22.72
CA ILE A 37 -11.18 -6.77 -23.36
C ILE A 37 -11.80 -8.12 -22.99
N SER A 38 -11.40 -9.17 -23.74
CA SER A 38 -11.86 -10.51 -23.42
C SER A 38 -11.20 -11.06 -22.14
N THR A 39 -11.92 -11.90 -21.41
CA THR A 39 -11.38 -12.58 -20.22
C THR A 39 -10.19 -13.49 -20.60
N ASN A 40 -10.25 -14.13 -21.77
CA ASN A 40 -9.15 -14.95 -22.25
C ASN A 40 -7.87 -14.15 -22.47
N TYR A 41 -7.97 -12.97 -23.07
CA TYR A 41 -6.82 -12.08 -23.24
C TYR A 41 -6.24 -11.63 -21.91
N LEU A 42 -7.09 -11.23 -20.98
CA LEU A 42 -6.64 -10.86 -19.63
C LEU A 42 -5.95 -12.04 -18.93
N SER A 43 -6.53 -13.22 -19.03
CA SER A 43 -5.96 -14.43 -18.45
C SER A 43 -4.57 -14.74 -19.02
N ASP A 44 -4.37 -14.55 -20.32
CA ASP A 44 -3.07 -14.74 -20.96
C ASP A 44 -2.04 -13.73 -20.44
N ILE A 45 -2.43 -12.49 -20.27
CA ILE A 45 -1.54 -11.47 -19.69
C ILE A 45 -1.17 -11.86 -18.24
N GLU A 46 -2.12 -12.29 -17.43
CA GLU A 46 -1.87 -12.71 -16.04
C GLU A 46 -0.98 -13.94 -15.95
N ARG A 47 -0.94 -14.77 -16.98
CA ARG A 47 -0.04 -15.92 -17.05
C ARG A 47 1.33 -15.60 -17.67
N GLY A 48 1.54 -14.35 -18.07
CA GLY A 48 2.77 -13.91 -18.70
C GLY A 48 2.93 -14.38 -20.14
N LYS A 49 1.82 -14.80 -20.79
CA LYS A 49 1.84 -15.37 -22.16
C LYS A 49 1.48 -14.36 -23.23
N GLY A 50 0.80 -13.29 -22.90
CA GLY A 50 0.30 -12.34 -23.89
C GLY A 50 1.23 -11.16 -24.09
N TRP A 51 1.15 -10.55 -25.26
CA TRP A 51 1.74 -9.24 -25.51
C TRP A 51 0.79 -8.16 -25.01
N VAL A 52 1.34 -7.14 -24.35
CA VAL A 52 0.55 -6.02 -23.84
C VAL A 52 0.99 -4.75 -24.56
N SER A 53 0.08 -4.15 -25.31
CA SER A 53 0.33 -2.88 -25.98
C SER A 53 0.32 -1.74 -24.96
N PRO A 54 0.96 -0.60 -25.28
CA PRO A 54 0.86 0.60 -24.44
C PRO A 54 -0.58 1.01 -24.17
N PHE A 55 -1.47 0.86 -25.15
CA PHE A 55 -2.89 1.15 -25.00
C PHE A 55 -3.55 0.27 -23.94
N SER A 56 -3.26 -1.03 -23.96
CA SER A 56 -3.76 -1.97 -22.95
C SER A 56 -3.19 -1.69 -21.56
N LEU A 57 -1.92 -1.28 -21.48
CA LEU A 57 -1.29 -0.90 -20.21
C LEU A 57 -2.00 0.29 -19.56
N VAL A 58 -2.34 1.30 -20.35
CA VAL A 58 -3.08 2.47 -19.86
C VAL A 58 -4.47 2.06 -19.36
N LYS A 59 -5.18 1.21 -20.13
CA LYS A 59 -6.48 0.69 -19.72
C LYS A 59 -6.40 -0.09 -18.41
N LEU A 60 -5.36 -0.92 -18.28
CA LEU A 60 -5.14 -1.72 -17.07
C LEU A 60 -4.88 -0.83 -15.85
N ALA A 61 -3.99 0.14 -15.97
CA ALA A 61 -3.68 1.06 -14.90
C ALA A 61 -4.92 1.86 -14.46
N ASN A 62 -5.70 2.35 -15.41
CA ASN A 62 -6.93 3.08 -15.12
C ASN A 62 -7.97 2.19 -14.43
N ALA A 63 -8.15 0.97 -14.90
CA ALA A 63 -9.09 0.02 -14.29
C ALA A 63 -8.70 -0.35 -12.86
N LEU A 64 -7.40 -0.44 -12.59
CA LEU A 64 -6.86 -0.71 -11.26
C LEU A 64 -6.66 0.54 -10.39
N GLU A 65 -6.86 1.72 -10.97
CA GLU A 65 -6.66 3.02 -10.28
C GLU A 65 -5.24 3.18 -9.72
N ILE A 66 -4.25 2.82 -10.53
CA ILE A 66 -2.83 2.93 -10.22
C ILE A 66 -2.09 3.64 -11.34
N GLU A 67 -0.87 4.08 -11.07
CA GLU A 67 0.02 4.60 -12.10
C GLU A 67 0.64 3.44 -12.89
N VAL A 68 0.90 3.67 -14.18
CA VAL A 68 1.46 2.62 -15.06
C VAL A 68 2.77 2.05 -14.51
N PHE A 69 3.64 2.90 -13.95
CA PHE A 69 4.94 2.43 -13.45
C PHE A 69 4.79 1.44 -12.29
N GLU A 70 3.69 1.47 -11.54
CA GLU A 70 3.46 0.52 -10.43
C GLU A 70 3.29 -0.91 -10.94
N LEU A 71 2.86 -1.08 -12.18
CA LEU A 71 2.77 -2.40 -12.82
C LEU A 71 4.14 -3.04 -13.07
N PHE A 72 5.18 -2.23 -13.14
CA PHE A 72 6.54 -2.70 -13.46
C PHE A 72 7.50 -2.62 -12.28
N ARG A 73 7.01 -2.33 -11.10
CA ARG A 73 7.83 -2.31 -9.89
C ARG A 73 8.10 -3.74 -9.44
N PRO A 74 9.36 -4.20 -9.45
CA PRO A 74 9.69 -5.53 -8.95
C PRO A 74 9.30 -5.64 -7.47
N GLN A 75 8.71 -6.76 -7.11
CA GLN A 75 8.52 -7.10 -5.70
C GLN A 75 9.78 -7.79 -5.23
N GLU A 76 10.51 -7.13 -4.35
CA GLU A 76 11.62 -7.77 -3.67
C GLU A 76 11.05 -8.83 -2.73
N ALA A 77 11.62 -10.03 -2.80
CA ALA A 77 11.32 -11.07 -1.84
C ALA A 77 11.86 -10.60 -0.48
N VAL A 78 10.97 -10.13 0.38
CA VAL A 78 11.32 -9.77 1.73
C VAL A 78 11.58 -11.07 2.49
N SER A 79 12.80 -11.27 3.00
CA SER A 79 13.11 -12.43 3.81
C SER A 79 12.24 -12.43 5.07
N ALA A 80 11.91 -13.62 5.58
CA ALA A 80 11.14 -13.75 6.82
C ALA A 80 11.82 -13.02 7.98
N ASP A 81 13.14 -13.03 8.02
CA ASP A 81 13.92 -12.33 9.04
C ASP A 81 13.79 -10.81 8.93
N LEU A 82 13.82 -10.28 7.71
CA LEU A 82 13.64 -8.85 7.49
C LEU A 82 12.22 -8.43 7.85
N LEU A 83 11.22 -9.21 7.47
CA LEU A 83 9.83 -8.94 7.81
C LEU A 83 9.62 -8.94 9.33
N SER A 84 10.19 -9.91 10.03
CA SER A 84 10.15 -9.97 11.50
C SER A 84 10.80 -8.75 12.13
N THR A 85 11.96 -8.33 11.63
CA THR A 85 12.66 -7.14 12.11
C THR A 85 11.85 -5.87 11.89
N VAL A 86 11.26 -5.71 10.71
CA VAL A 86 10.40 -4.55 10.39
C VAL A 86 9.18 -4.51 11.30
N ASN A 87 8.51 -5.64 11.48
CA ASN A 87 7.35 -5.72 12.36
C ASN A 87 7.70 -5.36 13.81
N LYS A 88 8.83 -5.86 14.31
CA LYS A 88 9.32 -5.52 15.64
C LYS A 88 9.61 -4.03 15.78
N CYS A 89 10.26 -3.42 14.80
CA CYS A 89 10.51 -1.98 14.79
C CYS A 89 9.21 -1.18 14.82
N LEU A 90 8.21 -1.60 14.07
CA LEU A 90 6.89 -0.94 14.05
C LEU A 90 6.18 -1.07 15.39
N GLU A 91 6.23 -2.23 16.03
CA GLU A 91 5.67 -2.46 17.35
C GLU A 91 6.35 -1.59 18.41
N ASP A 92 7.68 -1.56 18.42
CA ASP A 92 8.47 -0.74 19.35
C ASP A 92 8.16 0.75 19.17
N PHE A 93 8.07 1.20 17.93
CA PHE A 93 7.72 2.59 17.62
C PHE A 93 6.30 2.93 18.09
N SER A 94 5.34 2.06 17.82
CA SER A 94 3.95 2.23 18.24
C SER A 94 3.83 2.29 19.77
N SER A 95 4.56 1.40 20.47
CA SER A 95 4.60 1.39 21.94
C SER A 95 5.22 2.67 22.50
N SER A 96 6.31 3.14 21.90
CA SER A 96 6.98 4.39 22.30
C SER A 96 6.08 5.60 22.12
N LEU A 97 5.34 5.68 21.02
CA LEU A 97 4.36 6.73 20.77
C LEU A 97 3.25 6.71 21.80
N ARG A 98 2.73 5.53 22.14
CA ARG A 98 1.68 5.38 23.13
C ARG A 98 2.12 5.88 24.51
N VAL A 99 3.29 5.47 24.95
CA VAL A 99 3.86 5.89 26.24
C VAL A 99 4.08 7.40 26.27
N SER A 100 4.64 7.99 25.22
CA SER A 100 4.83 9.44 25.12
C SER A 100 3.50 10.19 25.17
N PHE A 101 2.50 9.70 24.46
CA PHE A 101 1.17 10.31 24.42
C PHE A 101 0.48 10.25 25.78
N GLU A 102 0.50 9.10 26.46
CA GLU A 102 -0.08 8.93 27.79
C GLU A 102 0.61 9.83 28.81
N LYS A 103 1.93 9.95 28.73
CA LYS A 103 2.70 10.85 29.59
C LYS A 103 2.31 12.30 29.38
N SER A 104 2.18 12.75 28.14
CA SER A 104 1.74 14.10 27.79
C SER A 104 0.35 14.40 28.36
N LEU A 105 -0.59 13.45 28.25
CA LEU A 105 -1.93 13.61 28.78
C LEU A 105 -1.91 13.70 30.32
N THR A 106 -1.12 12.86 30.98
CA THR A 106 -0.98 12.86 32.43
C THR A 106 -0.38 14.17 32.93
N ASP A 107 0.68 14.66 32.30
CA ASP A 107 1.33 15.93 32.63
C ASP A 107 0.36 17.11 32.46
N SER A 108 -0.43 17.11 31.39
CA SER A 108 -1.45 18.14 31.14
C SER A 108 -2.55 18.10 32.20
N ALA A 109 -3.01 16.92 32.56
CA ALA A 109 -4.02 16.74 33.61
C ALA A 109 -3.51 17.21 34.97
N GLN A 110 -2.24 16.93 35.29
CA GLN A 110 -1.61 17.41 36.52
C GLN A 110 -1.48 18.93 36.57
N LYS A 111 -1.14 19.58 35.46
CA LYS A 111 -1.09 21.03 35.36
C LYS A 111 -2.44 21.68 35.62
N ILE A 112 -3.51 21.12 35.06
CA ILE A 112 -4.87 21.59 35.28
C ILE A 112 -5.27 21.40 36.73
N ARG A 113 -4.89 20.29 37.35
CA ARG A 113 -5.20 19.98 38.74
C ARG A 113 -4.47 20.88 39.73
N LYS A 114 -3.23 21.33 39.39
CA LYS A 114 -2.44 22.21 40.24
C LYS A 114 -2.92 23.66 40.24
N ASN A 115 -3.47 24.16 39.12
CA ASN A 115 -3.89 25.54 38.95
C ASN A 115 -5.30 25.66 38.33
N PRO A 116 -6.33 25.03 38.93
CA PRO A 116 -7.68 25.08 38.34
C PRO A 116 -8.33 26.45 38.40
N LEU A 117 -8.00 27.26 39.38
CA LEU A 117 -8.62 28.57 39.61
C LEU A 117 -7.92 29.70 38.85
N THR A 118 -6.62 29.59 38.60
CA THR A 118 -5.86 30.64 37.90
C THR A 118 -6.29 30.76 36.43
N SER A 119 -6.74 29.67 35.82
CA SER A 119 -7.23 29.69 34.44
C SER A 119 -8.67 30.23 34.32
N LEU A 120 -9.44 30.24 35.41
CA LEU A 120 -10.82 30.75 35.45
C LEU A 120 -10.88 32.22 35.82
N GLU A 121 -10.03 32.71 36.72
CA GLU A 121 -9.98 34.10 37.14
C GLU A 121 -9.58 35.08 36.04
N GLY A 122 -8.77 34.63 35.08
CA GLY A 122 -8.41 35.41 33.92
C GLY A 122 -9.52 35.66 32.93
N LYS A 123 -10.68 35.03 33.09
CA LYS A 123 -11.85 35.15 32.20
C LYS A 123 -13.03 35.89 32.83
N SER A 124 -12.95 36.25 34.08
CA SER A 124 -14.06 36.90 34.81
C SER A 124 -14.01 38.42 34.80
N ILE A 125 -13.08 38.99 34.05
CA ILE A 125 -12.98 40.48 33.93
C ILE A 125 -13.45 40.92 32.53
#